data_fccd76e296c2e7e033a41595bfb84194
#
_entry.id   fccd76e296c2e7e033a41595bfb84194
#
_cell.length_a   1.000
_cell.length_b   1.000
_cell.length_c   1.000
_cell.angle_alpha   90.00
_cell.angle_beta   90.00
_cell.angle_gamma   90.00
#
_symmetry.space_group_name_H-M   'P 1'
#
loop_
_entity.id
_entity.type
_entity.pdbx_description
1 polymer ?
#
loop_
_entity_poly.entity_id
_entity_poly.type
_entity_poly.pdbx_seq_one_letter_code
_entity_poly.pdbx_strand_id
1 'polypeptide(L)'
;MITENLLVGNINDSKDPPVKIGALLLVAAEFSLEAPGWVISNRIPFSEYAEAEPLLLDHAVSWVEQHCSSNRVLVCCRAGMGRSVSVVMAYLCCVQGMAYADVFKLVMTRRPGATPLPKLEDAITQVCLLREARAKNKKDLDSGPPAGA
;
A
#
# COMPACT_ATOMS: atom_id res chain seq x y z
N MET A 1 -7.10 -5.75 11.24
CA MET A 1 -5.76 -6.32 10.95
C MET A 1 -5.88 -7.24 9.75
N ILE A 2 -5.15 -6.95 8.67
CA ILE A 2 -5.15 -7.80 7.47
C ILE A 2 -4.11 -8.90 7.60
N THR A 3 -2.89 -8.54 7.96
CA THR A 3 -1.84 -9.47 8.36
C THR A 3 -1.25 -9.03 9.69
N GLU A 4 -0.31 -9.77 10.24
CA GLU A 4 0.30 -9.47 11.54
C GLU A 4 0.87 -8.05 11.61
N ASN A 5 1.48 -7.56 10.52
CA ASN A 5 2.15 -6.25 10.49
C ASN A 5 1.42 -5.21 9.64
N LEU A 6 0.23 -5.52 9.14
CA LEU A 6 -0.46 -4.66 8.19
C LEU A 6 -1.93 -4.49 8.56
N LEU A 7 -2.32 -3.25 8.85
CA LEU A 7 -3.66 -2.88 9.30
C LEU A 7 -4.28 -1.87 8.34
N VAL A 8 -5.60 -1.88 8.31
CA VAL A 8 -6.41 -0.92 7.56
C VAL A 8 -7.30 -0.18 8.57
N GLY A 9 -7.46 1.11 8.37
CA GLY A 9 -8.30 1.92 9.26
C GLY A 9 -8.95 3.11 8.57
N ASN A 10 -9.78 3.82 9.33
CA ASN A 10 -10.47 5.04 8.90
C ASN A 10 -9.71 6.30 9.32
N ILE A 11 -10.25 7.47 8.98
CA ILE A 11 -9.60 8.75 9.29
C ILE A 11 -9.44 8.98 10.80
N ASN A 12 -10.36 8.50 11.62
CA ASN A 12 -10.25 8.64 13.07
C ASN A 12 -9.10 7.78 13.62
N ASP A 13 -8.90 6.60 13.04
CA ASP A 13 -7.78 5.71 13.41
C ASP A 13 -6.44 6.35 13.09
N SER A 14 -6.37 7.23 12.08
CA SER A 14 -5.14 7.93 11.74
C SER A 14 -4.73 8.95 12.79
N LYS A 15 -5.69 9.54 13.48
CA LYS A 15 -5.47 10.54 14.54
C LYS A 15 -5.17 9.89 15.89
N ASP A 16 -5.84 8.79 16.16
CA ASP A 16 -5.73 8.03 17.40
C ASP A 16 -5.76 6.53 17.09
N PRO A 17 -4.62 5.95 16.74
CA PRO A 17 -4.56 4.54 16.36
C PRO A 17 -5.06 3.61 17.47
N PRO A 18 -5.96 2.65 17.14
CA PRO A 18 -6.58 1.77 18.15
C PRO A 18 -5.63 0.73 18.73
N VAL A 19 -4.49 0.51 18.08
CA VAL A 19 -3.45 -0.43 18.52
C VAL A 19 -2.09 0.21 18.32
N LYS A 20 -1.08 -0.34 18.97
CA LYS A 20 0.28 0.15 18.83
C LYS A 20 0.81 -0.12 17.42
N ILE A 21 1.17 0.95 16.73
CA ILE A 21 1.76 0.91 15.38
C ILE A 21 3.05 1.73 15.36
N GLY A 22 3.90 1.47 14.39
CA GLY A 22 5.14 2.23 14.19
C GLY A 22 5.08 3.17 13.00
N ALA A 23 4.23 2.88 12.01
CA ALA A 23 4.13 3.67 10.79
C ALA A 23 2.69 3.79 10.33
N LEU A 24 2.35 4.94 9.73
CA LEU A 24 0.99 5.26 9.28
C LEU A 24 1.03 5.93 7.90
N LEU A 25 0.23 5.42 6.98
CA LEU A 25 0.05 6.01 5.66
C LEU A 25 -1.40 6.46 5.48
N LEU A 26 -1.60 7.75 5.25
CA LEU A 26 -2.92 8.31 4.93
C LEU A 26 -3.08 8.40 3.40
N VAL A 27 -4.05 7.68 2.86
CA VAL A 27 -4.28 7.60 1.41
C VAL A 27 -5.62 8.23 1.02
N ALA A 28 -5.87 9.43 1.53
CA ALA A 28 -7.11 10.17 1.29
C ALA A 28 -6.79 11.61 0.90
N ALA A 29 -7.11 11.98 -0.34
CA ALA A 29 -6.79 13.30 -0.89
C ALA A 29 -7.50 14.45 -0.17
N GLU A 30 -8.71 14.20 0.36
CA GLU A 30 -9.53 15.21 1.03
C GLU A 30 -9.12 15.53 2.47
N PHE A 31 -8.18 14.79 3.04
CA PHE A 31 -7.73 15.01 4.41
C PHE A 31 -6.26 15.40 4.48
N SER A 32 -5.94 16.26 5.44
CA SER A 32 -4.55 16.52 5.83
C SER A 32 -4.11 15.48 6.87
N LEU A 33 -2.81 15.24 6.95
CA LEU A 33 -2.24 14.27 7.87
C LEU A 33 -2.14 14.87 9.29
N GLU A 34 -2.78 14.24 10.25
CA GLU A 34 -2.79 14.63 11.66
C GLU A 34 -2.44 13.43 12.54
N ALA A 35 -1.31 12.77 12.24
CA ALA A 35 -0.86 11.59 12.99
C ALA A 35 -0.14 11.99 14.28
N PRO A 36 -0.15 11.11 15.32
CA PRO A 36 0.65 11.34 16.52
C PRO A 36 2.15 11.49 16.18
N GLY A 37 2.86 12.35 16.91
CA GLY A 37 4.27 12.64 16.64
C GLY A 37 5.23 11.46 16.83
N TRP A 38 4.80 10.41 17.53
CA TRP A 38 5.62 9.20 17.78
C TRP A 38 5.55 8.17 16.65
N VAL A 39 4.72 8.41 15.62
CA VAL A 39 4.53 7.51 14.48
C VAL A 39 5.25 8.07 13.26
N ILE A 40 5.97 7.19 12.53
CA ILE A 40 6.47 7.53 11.20
C ILE A 40 5.25 7.64 10.29
N SER A 41 5.04 8.78 9.63
CA SER A 41 3.82 8.99 8.86
C SER A 41 4.08 9.65 7.51
N ASN A 42 3.19 9.37 6.55
CA ASN A 42 3.20 9.99 5.23
C ASN A 42 1.77 10.06 4.71
N ARG A 43 1.60 10.90 3.70
CA ARG A 43 0.32 11.08 3.00
C ARG A 43 0.55 10.90 1.50
N ILE A 44 -0.25 10.02 0.89
CA ILE A 44 -0.27 9.80 -0.55
C ILE A 44 -1.73 9.97 -1.00
N PRO A 45 -2.06 11.02 -1.78
CA PRO A 45 -3.45 11.47 -1.97
C PRO A 45 -4.19 10.69 -3.06
N PHE A 46 -4.95 9.69 -2.66
CA PHE A 46 -5.88 8.98 -3.55
C PHE A 46 -7.24 9.67 -3.55
N SER A 47 -7.87 9.76 -4.71
CA SER A 47 -9.25 10.25 -4.84
C SER A 47 -10.25 9.14 -4.55
N GLU A 48 -11.33 9.49 -3.82
CA GLU A 48 -12.39 8.55 -3.48
C GLU A 48 -13.18 8.16 -4.75
N TYR A 49 -13.51 6.87 -4.88
CA TYR A 49 -14.29 6.28 -6.00
C TYR A 49 -13.65 6.39 -7.38
N ALA A 50 -12.46 6.96 -7.50
CA ALA A 50 -11.72 7.01 -8.76
C ALA A 50 -10.98 5.70 -9.02
N GLU A 51 -10.67 5.43 -10.29
CA GLU A 51 -9.81 4.31 -10.63
C GLU A 51 -8.45 4.45 -9.92
N ALA A 52 -7.89 3.33 -9.49
CA ALA A 52 -6.57 3.31 -8.89
C ALA A 52 -5.53 3.72 -9.94
N GLU A 53 -4.81 4.82 -9.69
CA GLU A 53 -3.74 5.28 -10.57
C GLU A 53 -2.47 4.45 -10.32
N PRO A 54 -1.92 3.76 -11.33
CA PRO A 54 -0.79 2.84 -11.12
C PRO A 54 0.45 3.49 -10.50
N LEU A 55 0.84 4.70 -10.93
CA LEU A 55 2.02 5.36 -10.37
C LEU A 55 1.83 5.74 -8.91
N LEU A 56 0.65 6.22 -8.55
CA LEU A 56 0.32 6.56 -7.18
C LEU A 56 0.26 5.31 -6.30
N LEU A 57 -0.33 4.25 -6.84
CA LEU A 57 -0.42 2.95 -6.17
C LEU A 57 0.98 2.35 -5.94
N ASP A 58 1.85 2.41 -6.94
CA ASP A 58 3.24 1.98 -6.81
C ASP A 58 3.98 2.74 -5.71
N HIS A 59 3.78 4.04 -5.64
CA HIS A 59 4.37 4.88 -4.59
C HIS A 59 3.91 4.42 -3.20
N ALA A 60 2.62 4.16 -3.05
CA ALA A 60 2.06 3.68 -1.79
C ALA A 60 2.59 2.29 -1.42
N VAL A 61 2.65 1.38 -2.37
CA VAL A 61 3.21 0.02 -2.18
C VAL A 61 4.67 0.10 -1.72
N SER A 62 5.47 0.96 -2.35
CA SER A 62 6.88 1.13 -2.00
C SER A 62 7.05 1.67 -0.59
N TRP A 63 6.20 2.60 -0.17
CA TRP A 63 6.23 3.13 1.19
C TRP A 63 5.90 2.05 2.23
N VAL A 64 4.86 1.27 1.98
CA VAL A 64 4.47 0.15 2.85
C VAL A 64 5.60 -0.87 2.94
N GLU A 65 6.18 -1.24 1.81
CA GLU A 65 7.31 -2.19 1.75
C GLU A 65 8.49 -1.70 2.60
N GLN A 66 8.83 -0.42 2.48
CA GLN A 66 9.93 0.19 3.21
C GLN A 66 9.73 0.10 4.73
N HIS A 67 8.51 0.25 5.22
CA HIS A 67 8.24 0.35 6.66
C HIS A 67 7.72 -0.93 7.30
N CYS A 68 7.12 -1.83 6.54
CA CYS A 68 6.46 -3.03 7.06
C CYS A 68 7.43 -4.07 7.61
N SER A 69 8.70 -4.03 7.24
CA SER A 69 9.72 -4.97 7.73
C SER A 69 10.11 -4.71 9.18
N SER A 70 10.04 -3.47 9.65
CA SER A 70 10.44 -3.08 11.00
C SER A 70 9.32 -2.51 11.84
N ASN A 71 8.15 -2.29 11.27
CA ASN A 71 7.03 -1.66 11.95
C ASN A 71 5.71 -2.36 11.64
N ARG A 72 4.76 -2.22 12.54
CA ARG A 72 3.36 -2.48 12.25
C ARG A 72 2.83 -1.24 11.52
N VAL A 73 2.31 -1.42 10.31
CA VAL A 73 1.86 -0.33 9.43
C VAL A 73 0.34 -0.24 9.41
N LEU A 74 -0.19 0.95 9.62
CA LEU A 74 -1.62 1.25 9.48
C LEU A 74 -1.82 2.11 8.23
N VAL A 75 -2.64 1.61 7.30
CA VAL A 75 -3.02 2.35 6.09
C VAL A 75 -4.45 2.86 6.29
N CYS A 76 -4.63 4.17 6.24
CA CYS A 76 -5.91 4.82 6.53
C CYS A 76 -6.44 5.57 5.33
N CYS A 77 -7.77 5.55 5.17
CA CYS A 77 -8.49 6.48 4.32
C CYS A 77 -9.71 6.98 5.09
N ARG A 78 -10.75 7.50 4.42
CA ARG A 78 -11.92 8.05 5.10
C ARG A 78 -12.66 6.98 5.91
N ALA A 79 -13.14 5.94 5.24
CA ALA A 79 -13.93 4.86 5.86
C ALA A 79 -13.13 3.60 6.15
N GLY A 80 -11.91 3.48 5.61
CA GLY A 80 -11.11 2.28 5.74
C GLY A 80 -11.62 1.12 4.90
N MET A 81 -12.35 1.37 3.82
CA MET A 81 -13.01 0.35 3.01
C MET A 81 -12.58 0.28 1.55
N GLY A 82 -12.09 1.37 0.98
CA GLY A 82 -11.76 1.45 -0.45
C GLY A 82 -10.28 1.68 -0.72
N ARG A 83 -9.83 2.92 -0.56
CA ARG A 83 -8.47 3.34 -0.91
C ARG A 83 -7.40 2.63 -0.07
N SER A 84 -7.56 2.58 1.24
CA SER A 84 -6.62 1.88 2.13
C SER A 84 -6.57 0.38 1.85
N VAL A 85 -7.73 -0.24 1.64
CA VAL A 85 -7.85 -1.65 1.27
C VAL A 85 -7.11 -1.90 -0.05
N SER A 86 -7.28 -1.01 -1.03
CA SER A 86 -6.65 -1.15 -2.35
C SER A 86 -5.13 -1.12 -2.27
N VAL A 87 -4.56 -0.23 -1.46
CA VAL A 87 -3.11 -0.16 -1.22
C VAL A 87 -2.60 -1.45 -0.60
N VAL A 88 -3.28 -1.96 0.42
CA VAL A 88 -2.90 -3.20 1.09
C VAL A 88 -2.97 -4.39 0.14
N MET A 89 -4.02 -4.48 -0.68
CA MET A 89 -4.15 -5.53 -1.68
C MET A 89 -3.01 -5.49 -2.69
N ALA A 90 -2.66 -4.30 -3.18
CA ALA A 90 -1.54 -4.13 -4.11
C ALA A 90 -0.21 -4.57 -3.48
N TYR A 91 0.02 -4.21 -2.23
CA TYR A 91 1.22 -4.64 -1.50
C TYR A 91 1.30 -6.18 -1.42
N LEU A 92 0.21 -6.83 -1.04
CA LEU A 92 0.18 -8.28 -0.91
C LEU A 92 0.41 -8.99 -2.25
N CYS A 93 -0.11 -8.44 -3.34
CA CYS A 93 0.11 -9.01 -4.68
C CYS A 93 1.54 -8.76 -5.19
N CYS A 94 2.00 -7.51 -5.12
CA CYS A 94 3.25 -7.11 -5.79
C CYS A 94 4.51 -7.39 -4.96
N VAL A 95 4.41 -7.38 -3.64
CA VAL A 95 5.56 -7.61 -2.75
C VAL A 95 5.55 -9.02 -2.20
N GLN A 96 4.40 -9.49 -1.70
CA GLN A 96 4.28 -10.82 -1.10
C GLN A 96 4.02 -11.92 -2.15
N GLY A 97 3.76 -11.55 -3.40
CA GLY A 97 3.57 -12.51 -4.48
C GLY A 97 2.26 -13.30 -4.42
N MET A 98 1.26 -12.79 -3.71
CA MET A 98 -0.04 -13.46 -3.59
C MET A 98 -0.89 -13.23 -4.84
N ALA A 99 -1.66 -14.23 -5.24
CA ALA A 99 -2.62 -14.09 -6.34
C ALA A 99 -3.76 -13.14 -5.93
N TYR A 100 -4.25 -12.33 -6.87
CA TYR A 100 -5.31 -11.35 -6.61
C TYR A 100 -6.55 -11.99 -5.97
N ALA A 101 -6.99 -13.16 -6.48
CA ALA A 101 -8.16 -13.86 -5.95
C ALA A 101 -7.98 -14.23 -4.47
N ASP A 102 -6.77 -14.66 -4.07
CA ASP A 102 -6.47 -15.01 -2.68
C ASP A 102 -6.42 -13.78 -1.79
N VAL A 103 -5.85 -12.69 -2.27
CA VAL A 103 -5.81 -11.40 -1.57
C VAL A 103 -7.21 -10.85 -1.37
N PHE A 104 -8.03 -10.87 -2.40
CA PHE A 104 -9.43 -10.44 -2.34
C PHE A 104 -10.19 -11.22 -1.25
N LYS A 105 -10.05 -12.54 -1.25
CA LYS A 105 -10.70 -13.40 -0.26
C LYS A 105 -10.21 -13.09 1.17
N LEU A 106 -8.91 -12.92 1.36
CA LEU A 106 -8.32 -12.57 2.65
C LEU A 106 -8.90 -11.24 3.16
N VAL A 107 -8.90 -10.22 2.32
CA VAL A 107 -9.37 -8.89 2.68
C VAL A 107 -10.87 -8.90 3.00
N MET A 108 -11.68 -9.57 2.19
CA MET A 108 -13.12 -9.68 2.48
C MET A 108 -13.41 -10.40 3.78
N THR A 109 -12.57 -11.36 4.16
CA THR A 109 -12.68 -12.08 5.43
C THR A 109 -12.30 -11.19 6.61
N ARG A 110 -11.22 -10.40 6.48
CA ARG A 110 -10.69 -9.56 7.55
C ARG A 110 -11.37 -8.21 7.68
N ARG A 111 -11.91 -7.70 6.56
CA ARG A 111 -12.60 -6.40 6.50
C ARG A 111 -13.92 -6.55 5.73
N PRO A 112 -14.94 -7.17 6.34
CA PRO A 112 -16.24 -7.34 5.68
C PRO A 112 -16.79 -6.00 5.22
N GLY A 113 -17.34 -5.96 4.01
CA GLY A 113 -17.85 -4.73 3.41
C GLY A 113 -16.83 -3.89 2.65
N ALA A 114 -15.56 -4.33 2.61
CA ALA A 114 -14.54 -3.62 1.85
C ALA A 114 -14.93 -3.51 0.36
N THR A 115 -14.66 -2.33 -0.21
CA THR A 115 -14.98 -2.01 -1.61
C THR A 115 -13.72 -1.48 -2.30
N PRO A 116 -12.87 -2.38 -2.83
CA PRO A 116 -11.67 -1.95 -3.56
C PRO A 116 -11.98 -0.95 -4.66
N LEU A 117 -11.02 -0.11 -4.99
CA LEU A 117 -11.17 0.90 -6.04
C LEU A 117 -11.48 0.27 -7.41
N PRO A 118 -12.19 1.01 -8.29
CA PRO A 118 -12.49 0.52 -9.64
C PRO A 118 -11.21 0.11 -10.39
N LYS A 119 -11.28 -0.99 -11.13
CA LYS A 119 -10.19 -1.51 -11.96
C LYS A 119 -8.90 -1.77 -11.19
N LEU A 120 -9.01 -2.11 -9.91
CA LEU A 120 -7.85 -2.35 -9.05
C LEU A 120 -6.96 -3.47 -9.56
N GLU A 121 -7.55 -4.58 -10.03
CA GLU A 121 -6.75 -5.71 -10.53
C GLU A 121 -5.85 -5.31 -11.70
N ASP A 122 -6.38 -4.50 -12.64
CA ASP A 122 -5.60 -3.99 -13.76
C ASP A 122 -4.47 -3.06 -13.27
N ALA A 123 -4.78 -2.17 -12.33
CA ALA A 123 -3.79 -1.27 -11.75
C ALA A 123 -2.68 -2.05 -11.02
N ILE A 124 -3.04 -3.07 -10.26
CA ILE A 124 -2.07 -3.95 -9.57
C ILE A 124 -1.17 -4.64 -10.59
N THR A 125 -1.73 -5.17 -11.68
CA THR A 125 -0.94 -5.79 -12.73
C THR A 125 0.10 -4.81 -13.28
N GLN A 126 -0.29 -3.57 -13.55
CA GLN A 126 0.63 -2.54 -14.03
C GLN A 126 1.70 -2.20 -12.99
N VAL A 127 1.35 -2.11 -11.72
CA VAL A 127 2.32 -1.87 -10.64
C VAL A 127 3.34 -3.02 -10.57
N CYS A 128 2.88 -4.26 -10.63
CA CYS A 128 3.78 -5.42 -10.61
C CYS A 128 4.76 -5.37 -11.79
N LEU A 129 4.28 -5.01 -12.99
CA LEU A 129 5.13 -4.86 -14.17
C LEU A 129 6.15 -3.73 -14.03
N LEU A 130 5.73 -2.59 -13.49
CA LEU A 130 6.62 -1.45 -13.22
C LEU A 130 7.73 -1.85 -12.23
N ARG A 131 7.37 -2.57 -11.19
CA ARG A 131 8.33 -3.03 -10.17
C ARG A 131 9.30 -4.05 -10.74
N GLU A 132 8.84 -4.99 -11.57
CA GLU A 132 9.69 -5.96 -12.26
C GLU A 132 10.67 -5.28 -13.21
N ALA A 133 10.20 -4.31 -14.00
CA ALA A 133 11.05 -3.55 -14.92
C ALA A 133 12.12 -2.75 -14.15
N ARG A 134 11.75 -2.14 -13.03
CA ARG A 134 12.67 -1.38 -12.18
C ARG A 134 13.74 -2.30 -11.56
N ALA A 135 13.35 -3.46 -11.07
CA ALA A 135 14.27 -4.44 -10.51
C ALA A 135 15.24 -4.96 -11.57
N LYS A 136 14.75 -5.22 -12.79
CA LYS A 136 15.57 -5.65 -13.93
C LYS A 136 16.57 -4.57 -14.32
N ASN A 137 16.14 -3.31 -14.45
CA ASN A 137 17.01 -2.19 -14.77
C ASN A 137 18.09 -2.00 -13.72
N LYS A 138 17.76 -2.10 -12.45
CA LYS A 138 18.71 -2.02 -11.34
C LYS A 138 19.73 -3.15 -11.43
N LYS A 139 19.29 -4.38 -11.70
CA LYS A 139 20.14 -5.54 -11.84
C LYS A 139 21.10 -5.38 -13.02
N ASP A 140 20.61 -4.88 -14.16
CA ASP A 140 21.42 -4.62 -15.36
C ASP A 140 22.47 -3.54 -15.08
N LEU A 141 22.14 -2.51 -14.33
CA LEU A 141 23.08 -1.46 -13.92
C LEU A 141 24.15 -2.00 -12.96
N ASP A 142 23.75 -2.83 -12.00
CA ASP A 142 24.66 -3.47 -11.03
C ASP A 142 25.57 -4.52 -11.72
N SER A 143 25.11 -5.08 -12.85
CA SER A 143 25.82 -6.09 -13.66
C SER A 143 26.46 -5.48 -14.91
N GLY A 144 26.69 -4.18 -14.95
CA GLY A 144 27.26 -3.47 -16.11
C GLY A 144 28.61 -4.04 -16.57
N PRO A 145 29.11 -3.63 -17.74
CA PRO A 145 30.36 -4.18 -18.27
C PRO A 145 31.50 -3.99 -17.26
N PRO A 146 32.41 -4.97 -17.16
CA PRO A 146 33.52 -4.87 -16.22
C PRO A 146 34.35 -3.62 -16.49
N ALA A 147 34.86 -3.02 -15.42
CA ALA A 147 35.73 -1.86 -15.54
C ALA A 147 36.96 -2.20 -16.38
N GLY A 148 37.27 -1.36 -17.35
CA GLY A 148 38.39 -1.60 -18.26
C GLY A 148 38.06 -2.39 -19.51
N ALA A 149 36.78 -2.72 -19.70
CA ALA A 149 36.28 -3.32 -20.93
C ALA A 149 36.19 -2.30 -22.05
#